data_7e5c396bba5a2511c5cef3945d23a4a4
#
_entry.id   7e5c396bba5a2511c5cef3945d23a4a4
#
_cell.length_a   1.000
_cell.length_b   1.000
_cell.length_c   1.000
_cell.angle_alpha   90.00
_cell.angle_beta   90.00
_cell.angle_gamma   90.00
#
_symmetry.space_group_name_H-M   'P 1'
#
loop_
_entity.id
_entity.type
_entity.pdbx_description
1 polymer ?
#
loop_
_entity_poly.entity_id
_entity_poly.type
_entity_poly.pdbx_seq_one_letter_code
_entity_poly.pdbx_strand_id
1 'polypeptide(L)'
;MPTTITNSKRSKSVVRITGNTSTTITMNQLSTNTTTELVSSAEISHVTSSTDGKWTIYRGNDASGEKVLCLFGENEIPLSQFDVTIAGANTTANLYITNSGTDGTLILTLNKTATYTIDPETGFPIV
;
A
#
# COMPACT_ATOMS: atom_id res chain seq x y z
N MET A 1 10.12 -11.08 -7.82
CA MET A 1 8.81 -10.97 -7.17
C MET A 1 7.93 -10.01 -7.95
N PRO A 2 6.83 -10.46 -8.49
CA PRO A 2 5.99 -9.58 -9.29
C PRO A 2 5.16 -8.65 -8.43
N THR A 3 5.73 -7.49 -8.17
CA THR A 3 5.06 -6.38 -7.50
C THR A 3 4.95 -5.24 -8.49
N THR A 4 3.73 -4.76 -8.70
CA THR A 4 3.47 -3.61 -9.57
C THR A 4 2.83 -2.52 -8.75
N ILE A 5 3.37 -1.30 -8.84
CA ILE A 5 2.85 -0.13 -8.14
C ILE A 5 2.44 0.90 -9.18
N THR A 6 1.17 1.30 -9.15
CA THR A 6 0.66 2.38 -9.98
C THR A 6 0.35 3.57 -9.08
N ASN A 7 1.09 4.65 -9.27
CA ASN A 7 0.94 5.87 -8.47
C ASN A 7 0.17 6.92 -9.25
N SER A 8 -0.78 7.57 -8.59
CA SER A 8 -1.39 8.76 -9.12
C SER A 8 -0.73 10.00 -8.53
N LYS A 9 -0.85 11.13 -9.23
CA LYS A 9 -0.21 12.39 -8.83
C LYS A 9 -0.80 13.00 -7.56
N ARG A 10 -1.84 12.43 -7.03
CA ARG A 10 -2.41 12.90 -5.76
C ARG A 10 -2.53 11.70 -4.84
N SER A 11 -3.40 11.66 -4.00
CA SER A 11 -3.52 10.89 -2.79
C SER A 11 -3.61 9.38 -2.93
N LYS A 12 -3.39 8.78 -4.11
CA LYS A 12 -3.63 7.33 -4.25
C LYS A 12 -2.49 6.58 -4.94
N SER A 13 -2.27 5.36 -4.47
CA SER A 13 -1.42 4.37 -5.13
C SER A 13 -2.11 3.03 -5.10
N VAL A 14 -1.95 2.24 -6.16
CA VAL A 14 -2.46 0.87 -6.23
C VAL A 14 -1.27 -0.07 -6.27
N VAL A 15 -1.22 -1.02 -5.35
CA VAL A 15 -0.15 -2.02 -5.26
C VAL A 15 -0.74 -3.37 -5.60
N ARG A 16 -0.14 -4.06 -6.57
CA ARG A 16 -0.51 -5.42 -6.95
C ARG A 16 0.66 -6.35 -6.71
N ILE A 17 0.43 -7.40 -5.93
CA ILE A 17 1.45 -8.39 -5.58
C ILE A 17 0.92 -9.76 -5.96
N THR A 18 1.72 -10.57 -6.65
CA THR A 18 1.36 -11.94 -7.00
C THR A 18 2.42 -12.90 -6.50
N GLY A 19 2.02 -14.16 -6.25
CA GLY A 19 2.93 -15.21 -5.82
C GLY A 19 2.95 -15.37 -4.30
N ASN A 20 3.96 -16.09 -3.80
CA ASN A 20 4.04 -16.48 -2.39
C ASN A 20 5.25 -15.91 -1.66
N THR A 21 5.96 -14.97 -2.24
CA THR A 21 7.13 -14.37 -1.61
C THR A 21 6.76 -13.15 -0.78
N SER A 22 7.61 -12.83 0.19
CA SER A 22 7.44 -11.63 1.01
C SER A 22 7.92 -10.39 0.26
N THR A 23 7.28 -9.26 0.51
CA THR A 23 7.69 -7.99 -0.07
C THR A 23 7.51 -6.86 0.92
N THR A 24 8.34 -5.85 0.80
CA THR A 24 8.24 -4.62 1.60
C THR A 24 7.92 -3.45 0.67
N ILE A 25 6.86 -2.72 0.99
CA ILE A 25 6.47 -1.50 0.28
C ILE A 25 6.92 -0.31 1.12
N THR A 26 7.82 0.50 0.57
CA THR A 26 8.29 1.71 1.24
C THR A 26 7.46 2.91 0.81
N MET A 27 7.47 3.96 1.62
CA MET A 27 6.73 5.19 1.28
C MET A 27 7.27 5.84 -0.01
N ASN A 28 8.58 5.77 -0.25
CA ASN A 28 9.17 6.30 -1.48
C ASN A 28 8.67 5.59 -2.74
N GLN A 29 8.35 4.31 -2.67
CA GLN A 29 7.80 3.57 -3.81
C GLN A 29 6.41 4.05 -4.19
N LEU A 30 5.71 4.75 -3.32
CA LEU A 30 4.38 5.30 -3.56
C LEU A 30 4.42 6.68 -4.19
N SER A 31 5.60 7.28 -4.31
CA SER A 31 5.77 8.58 -4.91
C SER A 31 5.78 8.50 -6.44
N THR A 32 5.12 9.45 -7.10
CA THR A 32 5.19 9.59 -8.56
C THR A 32 6.54 10.16 -9.00
N ASN A 33 7.19 10.94 -8.13
CA ASN A 33 8.51 11.50 -8.38
C ASN A 33 9.12 11.88 -7.02
N THR A 34 10.15 11.14 -6.58
CA THR A 34 10.73 11.30 -5.25
C THR A 34 11.39 12.66 -5.00
N THR A 35 11.67 13.44 -6.04
CA THR A 35 12.21 14.80 -5.88
C THR A 35 11.12 15.86 -5.72
N THR A 36 9.91 15.60 -6.20
CA THR A 36 8.82 16.58 -6.18
C THR A 36 7.64 16.15 -5.33
N GLU A 37 7.52 14.86 -5.04
CA GLU A 37 6.48 14.31 -4.15
C GLU A 37 7.15 13.50 -3.04
N LEU A 38 6.98 13.94 -1.78
CA LEU A 38 7.51 13.24 -0.61
C LEU A 38 6.35 12.58 0.14
N VAL A 39 6.20 11.27 -0.02
CA VAL A 39 5.15 10.51 0.64
C VAL A 39 5.59 10.20 2.07
N SER A 40 4.79 10.64 3.04
CA SER A 40 5.10 10.47 4.46
C SER A 40 4.32 9.34 5.11
N SER A 41 3.11 9.05 4.63
CA SER A 41 2.27 7.99 5.21
C SER A 41 1.30 7.44 4.19
N ALA A 42 0.75 6.26 4.49
CA ALA A 42 -0.26 5.63 3.66
C ALA A 42 -1.22 4.80 4.50
N GLU A 43 -2.48 4.75 4.06
CA GLU A 43 -3.54 3.97 4.69
C GLU A 43 -4.23 3.13 3.63
N ILE A 44 -4.71 1.93 4.03
CA ILE A 44 -5.39 1.02 3.11
C ILE A 44 -6.85 1.41 2.99
N SER A 45 -7.32 1.72 1.77
CA SER A 45 -8.70 2.11 1.51
C SER A 45 -9.50 1.05 0.76
N HIS A 46 -8.85 0.11 0.09
CA HIS A 46 -9.52 -0.99 -0.61
C HIS A 46 -8.58 -2.18 -0.69
N VAL A 47 -9.13 -3.37 -0.52
CA VAL A 47 -8.37 -4.62 -0.60
C VAL A 47 -9.11 -5.60 -1.47
N THR A 48 -8.40 -6.21 -2.41
CA THR A 48 -8.87 -7.38 -3.14
C THR A 48 -7.79 -8.45 -3.02
N SER A 49 -8.15 -9.64 -2.59
CA SER A 49 -7.18 -10.71 -2.38
C SER A 49 -7.71 -12.06 -2.81
N SER A 50 -6.80 -12.92 -3.26
CA SER A 50 -7.04 -14.34 -3.44
C SER A 50 -5.77 -15.10 -3.10
N THR A 51 -5.89 -16.26 -2.47
CA THR A 51 -4.75 -17.13 -2.15
C THR A 51 -5.27 -18.49 -1.70
N ASP A 52 -4.44 -19.51 -1.84
CA ASP A 52 -4.67 -20.84 -1.25
C ASP A 52 -4.18 -20.94 0.21
N GLY A 53 -3.64 -19.86 0.75
CA GLY A 53 -3.24 -19.73 2.16
C GLY A 53 -3.81 -18.46 2.76
N LYS A 54 -2.94 -17.57 3.23
CA LYS A 54 -3.35 -16.27 3.76
C LYS A 54 -2.36 -15.17 3.39
N TRP A 55 -2.88 -14.00 3.07
CA TRP A 55 -2.11 -12.76 3.01
C TRP A 55 -2.07 -12.13 4.39
N THR A 56 -0.90 -11.69 4.82
CA THR A 56 -0.75 -10.94 6.07
C THR A 56 0.01 -9.66 5.78
N ILE A 57 -0.50 -8.55 6.32
CA ILE A 57 0.08 -7.22 6.14
C ILE A 57 0.50 -6.70 7.50
N TYR A 58 1.77 -6.28 7.59
CA TYR A 58 2.36 -5.70 8.81
C TYR A 58 2.82 -4.28 8.53
N ARG A 59 2.79 -3.44 9.56
CA ARG A 59 3.51 -2.16 9.54
C ARG A 59 4.92 -2.39 10.05
N GLY A 60 5.91 -2.17 9.19
CA GLY A 60 7.32 -2.37 9.50
C GLY A 60 8.07 -2.98 8.33
N ASN A 61 9.22 -3.57 8.62
CA ASN A 61 10.10 -4.15 7.60
C ASN A 61 10.15 -5.68 7.66
N ASP A 62 9.47 -6.29 8.61
CA ASP A 62 9.43 -7.74 8.79
C ASP A 62 8.20 -8.16 9.60
N ALA A 63 8.08 -9.45 9.87
CA ALA A 63 6.94 -10.02 10.57
C ALA A 63 6.90 -9.69 12.07
N SER A 64 7.90 -8.96 12.60
CA SER A 64 7.85 -8.47 13.97
C SER A 64 7.07 -7.17 14.11
N GLY A 65 6.70 -6.54 13.00
CA GLY A 65 5.90 -5.33 13.00
C GLY A 65 4.45 -5.58 13.43
N GLU A 66 3.67 -4.51 13.51
CA GLU A 66 2.26 -4.60 13.86
C GLU A 66 1.48 -5.26 12.73
N LYS A 67 0.76 -6.35 13.04
CA LYS A 67 -0.13 -7.01 12.07
C LYS A 67 -1.40 -6.17 11.92
N VAL A 68 -1.65 -5.64 10.73
CA VAL A 68 -2.82 -4.81 10.46
C VAL A 68 -3.94 -5.56 9.78
N LEU A 69 -3.63 -6.60 8.98
CA LEU A 69 -4.63 -7.30 8.20
C LEU A 69 -4.19 -8.73 7.94
N CYS A 70 -5.13 -9.66 8.00
CA CYS A 70 -4.91 -11.06 7.68
C CYS A 70 -6.10 -11.56 6.86
N LEU A 71 -5.85 -12.04 5.64
CA LEU A 71 -6.89 -12.37 4.67
C LEU A 71 -6.73 -13.80 4.19
N PHE A 72 -7.72 -14.64 4.47
CA PHE A 72 -7.78 -16.03 4.00
C PHE A 72 -8.65 -16.11 2.75
N GLY A 73 -8.22 -16.92 1.77
CA GLY A 73 -9.02 -17.21 0.60
C GLY A 73 -9.25 -15.99 -0.28
N GLU A 74 -10.49 -15.76 -0.70
CA GLU A 74 -10.87 -14.66 -1.57
C GLU A 74 -11.62 -13.60 -0.78
N ASN A 75 -11.19 -12.34 -0.93
CA ASN A 75 -11.77 -11.22 -0.22
C ASN A 75 -11.81 -9.98 -1.10
N GLU A 76 -12.86 -9.17 -0.91
CA GLU A 76 -12.90 -7.81 -1.39
C GLU A 76 -13.45 -6.92 -0.28
N ILE A 77 -12.65 -5.93 0.15
CA ILE A 77 -13.01 -5.05 1.25
C ILE A 77 -12.96 -3.60 0.78
N PRO A 78 -14.12 -3.03 0.38
CA PRO A 78 -14.18 -1.65 -0.15
C PRO A 78 -14.34 -0.65 1.00
N LEU A 79 -13.29 -0.45 1.79
CA LEU A 79 -13.33 0.40 2.98
C LEU A 79 -13.72 1.84 2.65
N SER A 80 -13.29 2.35 1.47
CA SER A 80 -13.59 3.72 1.06
C SER A 80 -15.08 3.99 0.91
N GLN A 81 -15.90 2.96 0.66
CA GLN A 81 -17.36 3.11 0.58
C GLN A 81 -17.99 3.38 1.95
N PHE A 82 -17.26 3.14 3.02
CA PHE A 82 -17.72 3.35 4.39
C PHE A 82 -16.96 4.49 5.08
N ASP A 83 -16.17 5.27 4.33
CA ASP A 83 -15.31 6.34 4.83
C ASP A 83 -14.35 5.89 5.93
N VAL A 84 -13.84 4.65 5.81
CA VAL A 84 -12.86 4.10 6.74
C VAL A 84 -11.61 3.63 6.01
N THR A 85 -10.50 3.56 6.73
CA THR A 85 -9.23 3.02 6.25
C THR A 85 -8.62 2.12 7.29
N ILE A 86 -7.70 1.26 6.86
CA ILE A 86 -6.90 0.43 7.76
C ILE A 86 -5.45 0.91 7.68
N ALA A 87 -4.90 1.30 8.81
CA ALA A 87 -3.58 1.90 8.85
C ALA A 87 -2.64 1.26 9.88
N GLY A 88 -3.18 0.73 10.97
CA GLY A 88 -2.40 0.37 12.13
C GLY A 88 -2.03 1.59 12.96
N ALA A 89 -1.20 1.41 13.98
CA ALA A 89 -0.80 2.49 14.87
C ALA A 89 0.25 3.41 14.25
N ASN A 90 1.05 2.93 13.29
CA ASN A 90 2.14 3.71 12.68
C ASN A 90 1.93 3.81 11.17
N THR A 91 1.26 4.87 10.73
CA THR A 91 0.94 5.09 9.32
C THR A 91 2.16 5.50 8.49
N THR A 92 3.28 5.86 9.12
CA THR A 92 4.52 6.27 8.43
C THR A 92 5.46 5.09 8.18
N ALA A 93 5.22 3.95 8.82
CA ALA A 93 6.04 2.76 8.63
C ALA A 93 5.78 2.09 7.27
N ASN A 94 6.75 1.34 6.80
CA ASN A 94 6.60 0.54 5.59
C ASN A 94 5.52 -0.53 5.78
N LEU A 95 5.07 -1.11 4.68
CA LEU A 95 4.16 -2.26 4.68
C LEU A 95 4.95 -3.50 4.33
N TYR A 96 4.95 -4.48 5.22
CA TYR A 96 5.56 -5.78 4.98
C TYR A 96 4.44 -6.79 4.73
N ILE A 97 4.49 -7.48 3.59
CA ILE A 97 3.39 -8.29 3.11
C ILE A 97 3.90 -9.71 2.84
N THR A 98 3.20 -10.71 3.40
CA THR A 98 3.54 -12.11 3.22
C THR A 98 2.33 -12.91 2.74
N ASN A 99 2.58 -14.00 2.02
CA ASN A 99 1.58 -14.99 1.65
C ASN A 99 2.05 -16.38 2.11
N SER A 100 1.26 -17.04 2.92
CA SER A 100 1.57 -18.39 3.40
C SER A 100 1.18 -19.49 2.42
N GLY A 101 0.42 -19.17 1.37
CA GLY A 101 0.03 -20.12 0.34
C GLY A 101 1.13 -20.33 -0.69
N THR A 102 0.81 -21.12 -1.74
CA THR A 102 1.72 -21.37 -2.86
C THR A 102 1.54 -20.38 -4.00
N ASP A 103 0.37 -19.73 -4.07
CA ASP A 103 0.05 -18.75 -5.10
C ASP A 103 -0.99 -17.77 -4.56
N GLY A 104 -1.19 -16.66 -5.26
CA GLY A 104 -2.20 -15.69 -4.90
C GLY A 104 -1.98 -14.34 -5.54
N THR A 105 -2.98 -13.47 -5.36
CA THR A 105 -2.93 -12.08 -5.81
C THR A 105 -3.46 -11.19 -4.71
N LEU A 106 -2.77 -10.09 -4.45
CA LEU A 106 -3.21 -9.06 -3.52
C LEU A 106 -3.18 -7.71 -4.23
N ILE A 107 -4.28 -6.97 -4.18
CA ILE A 107 -4.38 -5.62 -4.72
C ILE A 107 -4.81 -4.70 -3.59
N LEU A 108 -3.95 -3.72 -3.28
CA LEU A 108 -4.21 -2.71 -2.26
C LEU A 108 -4.36 -1.35 -2.92
N THR A 109 -5.43 -0.63 -2.59
CA THR A 109 -5.50 0.80 -2.88
C THR A 109 -5.12 1.55 -1.61
N LEU A 110 -4.10 2.39 -1.73
CA LEU A 110 -3.56 3.15 -0.61
C LEU A 110 -3.90 4.62 -0.76
N ASN A 111 -4.45 5.21 0.30
CA ASN A 111 -4.54 6.66 0.41
C ASN A 111 -3.25 7.15 1.03
N LYS A 112 -2.52 8.00 0.32
CA LYS A 112 -1.22 8.49 0.78
C LYS A 112 -1.28 9.96 1.16
N THR A 113 -0.47 10.33 2.15
CA THR A 113 -0.23 11.71 2.53
C THR A 113 1.15 12.11 2.02
N ALA A 114 1.21 13.18 1.25
CA ALA A 114 2.47 13.62 0.65
C ALA A 114 2.58 15.15 0.67
N THR A 115 3.81 15.62 0.68
CA THR A 115 4.14 17.02 0.41
C THR A 115 4.72 17.12 -1.00
N TYR A 116 4.38 18.19 -1.70
CA TYR A 116 4.83 18.42 -3.06
C TYR A 116 5.70 19.68 -3.12
N THR A 117 6.78 19.63 -3.89
CA THR A 117 7.59 20.79 -4.20
C THR A 117 7.14 21.45 -5.50
N ILE A 118 6.40 20.72 -6.33
CA ILE A 118 5.78 21.21 -7.55
C ILE A 118 4.31 20.80 -7.51
N ASP A 119 3.41 21.73 -7.87
CA ASP A 119 1.98 21.43 -7.97
C ASP A 119 1.77 20.36 -9.03
N PRO A 120 1.21 19.18 -8.69
CA PRO A 120 1.06 18.09 -9.66
C PRO A 120 0.05 18.38 -10.75
N GLU A 121 -0.84 19.37 -10.58
CA GLU A 121 -1.82 19.76 -11.60
C GLU A 121 -1.28 20.79 -12.58
N THR A 122 -0.53 21.77 -12.08
CA THR A 122 -0.05 22.89 -12.90
C THR A 122 1.38 22.72 -13.37
N GLY A 123 2.19 21.92 -12.66
CA GLY A 123 3.62 21.79 -12.93
C GLY A 123 4.46 22.95 -12.43
N PHE A 124 3.86 23.91 -11.72
CA PHE A 124 4.58 25.05 -11.17
C PHE A 124 5.04 24.78 -9.73
N PRO A 125 6.18 25.39 -9.30
CA PRO A 125 6.64 25.24 -7.92
C PRO A 125 5.59 25.71 -6.91
N ILE A 126 5.52 24.99 -5.81
CA ILE A 126 4.71 25.37 -4.65
C ILE A 126 5.55 26.32 -3.80
N VAL A 127 5.00 27.47 -3.49
CA VAL A 127 5.67 28.53 -2.75
C VAL A 127 5.16 28.57 -1.30
#